data_e26b10f420d7cfdedd04c06e4fd4dbaa
#
_entry.id   e26b10f420d7cfdedd04c06e4fd4dbaa
#
_cell.length_a   1.000
_cell.length_b   1.000
_cell.length_c   1.000
_cell.angle_alpha   90.00
_cell.angle_beta   90.00
_cell.angle_gamma   90.00
#
_symmetry.space_group_name_H-M   'P 1'
#
loop_
_entity.id
_entity.type
_entity.pdbx_description
1 polymer ?
#
loop_
_entity_poly.entity_id
_entity_poly.type
_entity_poly.pdbx_seq_one_letter_code
_entity_poly.pdbx_strand_id
1 'polypeptide(L)'
;MQKENQHYNIQPADRLANVSEYYFSRKLKEVAQMNAEGKNVISLGIGSPDMPPSEETVNVLCEQAKRTDVHGYQPTVGIPELRKAMADWYKRWYNVDLDPATEIQPLIGSKEGILHVTLAFVNPGDQVLVPNPGYPTYTSLNKILGSEIVNYNLREDNGWQPDFEELEKMDLSRVKLMWTNYPNMPTGANATMELYEKLVAFARKHNIVIVNDNPYSLILNKKPLSILNVPGAKECCIEFNSMSKSHNMPGWRVGLLATNAQFVQWILKIKSNIDSGTFRPLQLAAAQAYNNSMEWHEEANIGVYSRRRQLAEEIMRTLGCSFDTNQVGMFLWGRIPESYNDVEELTEKVLHEARVFITPGFIFGSNGKRYIRISLCAKEEKLAEALERIKGIM
;
A
#
# COMPACT_ATOMS: atom_id res chain seq x y z
N MET A 1 29.62 -9.74 -49.85
CA MET A 1 28.20 -9.86 -49.45
C MET A 1 28.02 -9.08 -48.17
N GLN A 2 27.58 -7.81 -48.28
CA GLN A 2 27.19 -7.01 -47.12
C GLN A 2 25.87 -7.58 -46.58
N LYS A 3 25.85 -7.97 -45.30
CA LYS A 3 24.59 -8.30 -44.62
C LYS A 3 23.84 -6.98 -44.46
N GLU A 4 22.76 -6.81 -45.21
CA GLU A 4 21.77 -5.79 -44.93
C GLU A 4 21.29 -5.98 -43.46
N ASN A 5 21.59 -5.02 -42.61
CA ASN A 5 20.96 -4.92 -41.28
C ASN A 5 19.49 -4.62 -41.54
N GLN A 6 18.65 -5.66 -41.51
CA GLN A 6 17.21 -5.48 -41.46
C GLN A 6 16.88 -4.78 -40.12
N HIS A 7 16.59 -3.46 -40.19
CA HIS A 7 16.04 -2.73 -39.07
C HIS A 7 14.58 -3.17 -38.86
N TYR A 8 14.37 -3.99 -37.85
CA TYR A 8 13.01 -4.32 -37.42
C TYR A 8 12.38 -3.06 -36.79
N ASN A 9 11.29 -2.56 -37.38
CA ASN A 9 10.53 -1.43 -36.88
C ASN A 9 9.37 -1.91 -36.00
N ILE A 10 9.72 -2.64 -34.91
CA ILE A 10 8.72 -3.10 -33.92
C ILE A 10 8.49 -1.95 -32.93
N GLN A 11 7.24 -1.50 -32.84
CA GLN A 11 6.83 -0.46 -31.89
C GLN A 11 6.12 -1.09 -30.67
N PRO A 12 6.29 -0.52 -29.48
CA PRO A 12 5.53 -0.95 -28.32
C PRO A 12 4.05 -0.56 -28.47
N ALA A 13 3.18 -1.19 -27.66
CA ALA A 13 1.75 -0.80 -27.62
C ALA A 13 1.59 0.63 -27.10
N ASP A 14 0.61 1.37 -27.65
CA ASP A 14 0.35 2.79 -27.33
C ASP A 14 0.17 3.06 -25.84
N ARG A 15 -0.36 2.08 -25.09
CA ARG A 15 -0.52 2.16 -23.63
C ARG A 15 0.78 2.42 -22.88
N LEU A 16 1.95 2.09 -23.45
CA LEU A 16 3.26 2.33 -22.85
C LEU A 16 3.70 3.78 -22.98
N ALA A 17 3.17 4.56 -23.92
CA ALA A 17 3.48 5.98 -24.07
C ALA A 17 3.09 6.80 -22.83
N ASN A 18 2.11 6.33 -22.05
CA ASN A 18 1.63 6.99 -20.83
C ASN A 18 2.30 6.47 -19.53
N VAL A 19 3.30 5.57 -19.68
CA VAL A 19 4.06 5.02 -18.55
C VAL A 19 5.38 5.76 -18.45
N SER A 20 5.45 6.74 -17.55
CA SER A 20 6.71 7.42 -17.23
C SER A 20 7.50 6.67 -16.16
N GLU A 21 8.84 6.77 -16.22
CA GLU A 21 9.66 6.27 -15.13
C GLU A 21 9.33 7.05 -13.84
N TYR A 22 9.05 6.33 -12.78
CA TYR A 22 8.76 6.91 -11.47
C TYR A 22 9.93 7.76 -10.97
N TYR A 23 9.66 8.96 -10.46
CA TYR A 23 10.64 9.79 -9.74
C TYR A 23 11.39 8.97 -8.69
N PHE A 24 10.67 8.16 -7.95
CA PHE A 24 11.22 7.28 -6.91
C PHE A 24 12.25 6.28 -7.47
N SER A 25 12.00 5.73 -8.66
CA SER A 25 12.96 4.82 -9.32
C SER A 25 14.27 5.54 -9.68
N ARG A 26 14.18 6.77 -10.19
CA ARG A 26 15.37 7.59 -10.49
C ARG A 26 16.18 7.90 -9.24
N LYS A 27 15.50 8.31 -8.15
CA LYS A 27 16.16 8.61 -6.88
C LYS A 27 16.80 7.39 -6.24
N LEU A 28 16.19 6.21 -6.35
CA LEU A 28 16.81 4.97 -5.89
C LEU A 28 18.08 4.61 -6.68
N LYS A 29 18.10 4.87 -8.00
CA LYS A 29 19.33 4.72 -8.81
C LYS A 29 20.41 5.69 -8.37
N GLU A 30 20.07 6.95 -8.11
CA GLU A 30 21.00 7.96 -7.59
C GLU A 30 21.56 7.55 -6.22
N VAL A 31 20.72 7.13 -5.29
CA VAL A 31 21.15 6.63 -3.97
C VAL A 31 22.05 5.40 -4.10
N ALA A 32 21.74 4.48 -5.01
CA ALA A 32 22.58 3.30 -5.28
C ALA A 32 23.96 3.70 -5.81
N GLN A 33 24.03 4.67 -6.74
CA GLN A 33 25.28 5.21 -7.24
C GLN A 33 26.08 5.89 -6.15
N MET A 34 25.45 6.75 -5.34
CA MET A 34 26.12 7.40 -4.19
C MET A 34 26.71 6.37 -3.22
N ASN A 35 26.00 5.27 -2.99
CA ASN A 35 26.48 4.19 -2.14
C ASN A 35 27.64 3.40 -2.77
N ALA A 36 27.62 3.19 -4.09
CA ALA A 36 28.76 2.60 -4.82
C ALA A 36 30.02 3.49 -4.74
N GLU A 37 29.84 4.82 -4.63
CA GLU A 37 30.90 5.80 -4.40
C GLU A 37 31.34 5.91 -2.91
N GLY A 38 30.79 5.07 -2.02
CA GLY A 38 31.15 5.02 -0.60
C GLY A 38 30.47 6.10 0.28
N LYS A 39 29.43 6.79 -0.22
CA LYS A 39 28.76 7.88 0.52
C LYS A 39 27.88 7.39 1.68
N ASN A 40 27.57 6.08 1.75
CA ASN A 40 26.78 5.46 2.82
C ASN A 40 25.46 6.19 3.12
N VAL A 41 24.62 6.38 2.09
CA VAL A 41 23.33 7.05 2.21
C VAL A 41 22.37 6.19 3.03
N ILE A 42 21.78 6.76 4.07
CA ILE A 42 20.71 6.13 4.85
C ILE A 42 19.38 6.41 4.15
N SER A 43 18.67 5.35 3.75
CA SER A 43 17.37 5.51 3.10
C SER A 43 16.23 5.42 4.11
N LEU A 44 15.54 6.56 4.31
CA LEU A 44 14.28 6.66 5.06
C LEU A 44 13.08 6.82 4.13
N GLY A 45 13.24 6.50 2.85
CA GLY A 45 12.18 6.65 1.84
C GLY A 45 11.37 5.38 1.57
N ILE A 46 11.97 4.19 1.76
CA ILE A 46 11.39 2.92 1.34
C ILE A 46 10.47 2.35 2.42
N GLY A 47 9.23 2.05 2.06
CA GLY A 47 8.24 1.43 2.95
C GLY A 47 8.27 -0.10 2.89
N SER A 48 9.42 -0.71 3.18
CA SER A 48 9.59 -2.16 3.26
C SER A 48 10.03 -2.53 4.67
N PRO A 49 9.23 -3.28 5.44
CA PRO A 49 9.67 -3.79 6.72
C PRO A 49 11.00 -4.53 6.61
N ASP A 50 11.88 -4.28 7.57
CA ASP A 50 13.21 -4.88 7.66
C ASP A 50 13.30 -6.03 8.67
N MET A 51 12.24 -6.25 9.42
CA MET A 51 12.12 -7.36 10.36
C MET A 51 11.74 -8.66 9.63
N PRO A 52 12.16 -9.83 10.12
CA PRO A 52 11.67 -11.11 9.61
C PRO A 52 10.20 -11.36 10.01
N PRO A 53 9.49 -12.27 9.32
CA PRO A 53 8.26 -12.86 9.85
C PRO A 53 8.54 -13.67 11.12
N SER A 54 7.48 -14.17 11.78
CA SER A 54 7.65 -15.03 12.95
C SER A 54 8.45 -16.30 12.61
N GLU A 55 9.20 -16.81 13.57
CA GLU A 55 10.00 -18.02 13.40
C GLU A 55 9.13 -19.23 13.04
N GLU A 56 7.95 -19.34 13.65
CA GLU A 56 6.98 -20.39 13.36
C GLU A 56 6.53 -20.34 11.90
N THR A 57 6.31 -19.15 11.36
CA THR A 57 5.96 -18.97 9.93
C THR A 57 7.05 -19.48 9.01
N VAL A 58 8.31 -19.14 9.30
CA VAL A 58 9.47 -19.60 8.51
C VAL A 58 9.63 -21.12 8.63
N ASN A 59 9.50 -21.67 9.81
CA ASN A 59 9.62 -23.12 10.06
C ASN A 59 8.57 -23.90 9.28
N VAL A 60 7.31 -23.45 9.29
CA VAL A 60 6.24 -24.10 8.50
C VAL A 60 6.59 -24.10 7.00
N LEU A 61 7.10 -22.98 6.45
CA LEU A 61 7.52 -22.94 5.05
C LEU A 61 8.60 -24.00 4.76
N CYS A 62 9.65 -24.02 5.60
CA CYS A 62 10.78 -24.94 5.41
C CYS A 62 10.38 -26.42 5.53
N GLU A 63 9.53 -26.75 6.49
CA GLU A 63 9.04 -28.13 6.71
C GLU A 63 8.12 -28.57 5.57
N GLN A 64 7.16 -27.74 5.20
CA GLN A 64 6.21 -28.08 4.14
C GLN A 64 6.86 -28.17 2.77
N ALA A 65 7.88 -27.36 2.47
CA ALA A 65 8.59 -27.39 1.20
C ALA A 65 9.38 -28.69 0.96
N LYS A 66 9.69 -29.45 2.00
CA LYS A 66 10.36 -30.77 1.90
C LYS A 66 9.43 -31.91 1.44
N ARG A 67 8.13 -31.71 1.52
CA ARG A 67 7.15 -32.72 1.12
C ARG A 67 7.12 -32.90 -0.38
N THR A 68 6.91 -34.12 -0.84
CA THR A 68 6.89 -34.48 -2.29
C THR A 68 5.53 -34.21 -2.95
N ASP A 69 4.46 -34.00 -2.16
CA ASP A 69 3.08 -33.87 -2.62
C ASP A 69 2.58 -32.41 -2.72
N VAL A 70 3.48 -31.42 -2.57
CA VAL A 70 3.10 -30.00 -2.48
C VAL A 70 3.50 -29.15 -3.70
N HIS A 71 4.20 -29.75 -4.68
CA HIS A 71 4.81 -29.04 -5.80
C HIS A 71 3.91 -28.91 -7.04
N GLY A 72 2.74 -29.56 -7.03
CA GLY A 72 1.76 -29.46 -8.11
C GLY A 72 1.07 -28.09 -8.16
N TYR A 73 0.42 -27.80 -9.29
CA TYR A 73 -0.42 -26.62 -9.43
C TYR A 73 -1.48 -26.56 -8.33
N GLN A 74 -1.66 -25.37 -7.78
CA GLN A 74 -2.67 -25.10 -6.74
C GLN A 74 -3.86 -24.37 -7.36
N PRO A 75 -5.08 -24.52 -6.79
CA PRO A 75 -6.24 -23.76 -7.23
C PRO A 75 -6.03 -22.25 -7.10
N THR A 76 -6.47 -21.47 -8.08
CA THR A 76 -6.41 -20.00 -8.06
C THR A 76 -7.18 -19.40 -6.89
N VAL A 77 -8.23 -20.07 -6.44
CA VAL A 77 -8.99 -19.67 -5.21
C VAL A 77 -8.18 -19.78 -3.93
N GLY A 78 -7.00 -20.43 -3.96
CA GLY A 78 -6.21 -20.73 -2.78
C GLY A 78 -6.71 -21.93 -1.99
N ILE A 79 -5.86 -22.47 -1.12
CA ILE A 79 -6.21 -23.64 -0.29
C ILE A 79 -7.21 -23.27 0.80
N PRO A 80 -8.09 -24.20 1.23
CA PRO A 80 -9.08 -23.94 2.27
C PRO A 80 -8.47 -23.47 3.60
N GLU A 81 -7.31 -24.01 3.97
CA GLU A 81 -6.60 -23.68 5.20
C GLU A 81 -6.20 -22.18 5.23
N LEU A 82 -5.72 -21.64 4.10
CA LEU A 82 -5.37 -20.22 4.00
C LEU A 82 -6.61 -19.34 4.05
N ARG A 83 -7.64 -19.66 3.28
CA ARG A 83 -8.88 -18.86 3.27
C ARG A 83 -9.57 -18.84 4.63
N LYS A 84 -9.56 -19.98 5.34
CA LYS A 84 -10.07 -20.05 6.72
C LYS A 84 -9.26 -19.16 7.66
N ALA A 85 -7.93 -19.22 7.62
CA ALA A 85 -7.07 -18.38 8.44
C ALA A 85 -7.29 -16.87 8.17
N MET A 86 -7.53 -16.48 6.91
CA MET A 86 -7.89 -15.12 6.51
C MET A 86 -9.24 -14.68 7.11
N ALA A 87 -10.26 -15.55 7.07
CA ALA A 87 -11.57 -15.26 7.67
C ALA A 87 -11.48 -15.11 9.19
N ASP A 88 -10.79 -16.04 9.84
CA ASP A 88 -10.57 -16.03 11.30
C ASP A 88 -9.81 -14.75 11.72
N TRP A 89 -8.87 -14.30 10.90
CA TRP A 89 -8.11 -13.07 11.14
C TRP A 89 -9.00 -11.81 11.03
N TYR A 90 -9.88 -11.75 10.03
CA TYR A 90 -10.88 -10.67 9.93
C TYR A 90 -11.85 -10.67 11.12
N LYS A 91 -12.27 -11.84 11.56
CA LYS A 91 -13.09 -11.96 12.77
C LYS A 91 -12.37 -11.45 14.02
N ARG A 92 -11.10 -11.84 14.17
CA ARG A 92 -10.28 -11.48 15.36
C ARG A 92 -10.02 -9.98 15.44
N TRP A 93 -9.61 -9.35 14.33
CA TRP A 93 -9.14 -7.97 14.36
C TRP A 93 -10.22 -6.94 14.10
N TYR A 94 -11.21 -7.27 13.29
CA TYR A 94 -12.24 -6.32 12.87
C TYR A 94 -13.65 -6.72 13.32
N ASN A 95 -13.83 -7.90 13.91
CA ASN A 95 -15.15 -8.48 14.20
C ASN A 95 -16.05 -8.57 12.95
N VAL A 96 -15.45 -8.85 11.78
CA VAL A 96 -16.15 -9.06 10.50
C VAL A 96 -16.24 -10.56 10.23
N ASP A 97 -17.45 -11.03 9.99
CA ASP A 97 -17.69 -12.41 9.57
C ASP A 97 -17.62 -12.52 8.04
N LEU A 98 -16.75 -13.42 7.56
CA LEU A 98 -16.56 -13.73 6.15
C LEU A 98 -16.71 -15.23 5.92
N ASP A 99 -17.43 -15.60 4.86
CA ASP A 99 -17.41 -16.98 4.38
C ASP A 99 -16.08 -17.26 3.66
N PRO A 100 -15.20 -18.12 4.22
CA PRO A 100 -13.91 -18.42 3.60
C PRO A 100 -14.04 -19.09 2.22
N ALA A 101 -15.19 -19.68 1.90
CA ALA A 101 -15.39 -20.35 0.64
C ALA A 101 -15.76 -19.38 -0.51
N THR A 102 -16.41 -18.26 -0.21
CA THR A 102 -17.03 -17.40 -1.23
C THR A 102 -16.70 -15.92 -1.13
N GLU A 103 -16.32 -15.41 0.04
CA GLU A 103 -16.15 -13.96 0.30
C GLU A 103 -14.69 -13.52 0.41
N ILE A 104 -13.74 -14.43 0.20
CA ILE A 104 -12.30 -14.17 0.26
C ILE A 104 -11.61 -14.70 -0.99
N GLN A 105 -10.73 -13.89 -1.57
CA GLN A 105 -9.80 -14.29 -2.62
C GLN A 105 -8.37 -13.97 -2.20
N PRO A 106 -7.49 -14.98 -2.02
CA PRO A 106 -6.06 -14.79 -1.87
C PRO A 106 -5.43 -14.12 -3.09
N LEU A 107 -4.46 -13.23 -2.84
CA LEU A 107 -3.76 -12.44 -3.85
C LEU A 107 -2.24 -12.64 -3.77
N ILE A 108 -1.55 -12.44 -4.87
CA ILE A 108 -0.08 -12.36 -4.93
C ILE A 108 0.37 -10.94 -4.49
N GLY A 109 0.00 -10.59 -3.24
CA GLY A 109 0.05 -9.24 -2.68
C GLY A 109 -1.09 -8.36 -3.20
N SER A 110 -1.47 -7.32 -2.44
CA SER A 110 -2.60 -6.43 -2.80
C SER A 110 -2.41 -5.68 -4.11
N LYS A 111 -1.16 -5.41 -4.53
CA LYS A 111 -0.89 -4.71 -5.79
C LYS A 111 -1.43 -5.45 -7.03
N GLU A 112 -1.36 -6.78 -7.05
CA GLU A 112 -1.96 -7.60 -8.10
C GLU A 112 -3.49 -7.50 -8.09
N GLY A 113 -4.09 -7.39 -6.90
CA GLY A 113 -5.53 -7.19 -6.75
C GLY A 113 -6.04 -5.90 -7.41
N ILE A 114 -5.21 -4.84 -7.45
CA ILE A 114 -5.55 -3.60 -8.18
C ILE A 114 -5.82 -3.92 -9.67
N LEU A 115 -4.96 -4.74 -10.29
CA LEU A 115 -5.12 -5.16 -11.68
C LEU A 115 -6.45 -5.93 -11.88
N HIS A 116 -6.67 -6.95 -11.06
CA HIS A 116 -7.84 -7.82 -11.23
C HIS A 116 -9.15 -7.10 -10.97
N VAL A 117 -9.21 -6.26 -9.95
CA VAL A 117 -10.41 -5.46 -9.65
C VAL A 117 -10.67 -4.45 -10.76
N THR A 118 -9.64 -3.73 -11.22
CA THR A 118 -9.83 -2.78 -12.34
C THR A 118 -10.36 -3.51 -13.58
N LEU A 119 -9.76 -4.64 -13.97
CA LEU A 119 -10.22 -5.41 -15.12
C LEU A 119 -11.63 -5.99 -14.96
N ALA A 120 -12.08 -6.26 -13.74
CA ALA A 120 -13.41 -6.82 -13.48
C ALA A 120 -14.52 -5.76 -13.50
N PHE A 121 -14.23 -4.50 -13.16
CA PHE A 121 -15.24 -3.47 -12.94
C PHE A 121 -15.14 -2.27 -13.87
N VAL A 122 -14.04 -2.08 -14.59
CA VAL A 122 -13.76 -0.84 -15.34
C VAL A 122 -13.45 -1.17 -16.79
N ASN A 123 -14.18 -0.55 -17.73
CA ASN A 123 -13.87 -0.63 -19.15
C ASN A 123 -12.93 0.51 -19.57
N PRO A 124 -12.23 0.38 -20.69
CA PRO A 124 -11.55 1.53 -21.29
C PRO A 124 -12.52 2.71 -21.51
N GLY A 125 -12.13 3.92 -21.05
CA GLY A 125 -12.96 5.12 -21.09
C GLY A 125 -13.89 5.33 -19.89
N ASP A 126 -14.08 4.34 -19.02
CA ASP A 126 -14.72 4.57 -17.72
C ASP A 126 -13.81 5.40 -16.81
N GLN A 127 -14.41 6.07 -15.83
CA GLN A 127 -13.68 6.91 -14.87
C GLN A 127 -13.44 6.18 -13.55
N VAL A 128 -12.28 6.51 -12.94
CA VAL A 128 -11.87 5.97 -11.63
C VAL A 128 -11.47 7.13 -10.73
N LEU A 129 -12.08 7.21 -9.54
CA LEU A 129 -11.70 8.16 -8.50
C LEU A 129 -10.43 7.70 -7.78
N VAL A 130 -9.41 8.57 -7.72
CA VAL A 130 -8.12 8.29 -7.11
C VAL A 130 -7.75 9.40 -6.12
N PRO A 131 -7.27 9.06 -4.90
CA PRO A 131 -6.93 10.05 -3.89
C PRO A 131 -5.69 10.88 -4.28
N ASN A 132 -5.70 12.15 -3.93
CA ASN A 132 -4.58 13.08 -4.07
C ASN A 132 -4.31 13.79 -2.72
N PRO A 133 -3.25 13.43 -1.95
CA PRO A 133 -2.21 12.44 -2.29
C PRO A 133 -2.71 11.00 -2.15
N GLY A 134 -2.04 10.05 -2.84
CA GLY A 134 -2.38 8.63 -2.78
C GLY A 134 -1.29 7.71 -3.31
N TYR A 135 -1.54 6.41 -3.26
CA TYR A 135 -0.60 5.43 -3.77
C TYR A 135 -0.52 5.50 -5.30
N PRO A 136 0.67 5.76 -5.87
CA PRO A 136 0.80 6.03 -7.31
C PRO A 136 0.33 4.89 -8.22
N THR A 137 0.28 3.65 -7.73
CA THR A 137 -0.18 2.50 -8.52
C THR A 137 -1.65 2.61 -8.91
N TYR A 138 -2.50 3.25 -8.09
CA TYR A 138 -3.91 3.45 -8.46
C TYR A 138 -4.03 4.26 -9.75
N THR A 139 -3.21 5.30 -9.91
CA THR A 139 -3.17 6.11 -11.12
C THR A 139 -2.52 5.36 -12.28
N SER A 140 -1.30 4.82 -12.09
CA SER A 140 -0.50 4.28 -13.18
C SER A 140 -1.14 3.03 -13.80
N LEU A 141 -1.66 2.12 -12.97
CA LEU A 141 -2.27 0.89 -13.47
C LEU A 141 -3.58 1.17 -14.22
N ASN A 142 -4.44 2.04 -13.67
CA ASN A 142 -5.69 2.40 -14.33
C ASN A 142 -5.45 3.08 -15.68
N LYS A 143 -4.43 3.96 -15.79
CA LYS A 143 -4.02 4.53 -17.10
C LYS A 143 -3.56 3.47 -18.09
N ILE A 144 -2.76 2.47 -17.66
CA ILE A 144 -2.33 1.35 -18.51
C ILE A 144 -3.54 0.57 -19.05
N LEU A 145 -4.59 0.44 -18.26
CA LEU A 145 -5.82 -0.27 -18.63
C LEU A 145 -6.80 0.59 -19.43
N GLY A 146 -6.48 1.86 -19.68
CA GLY A 146 -7.28 2.75 -20.52
C GLY A 146 -8.41 3.47 -19.78
N SER A 147 -8.39 3.48 -18.44
CA SER A 147 -9.36 4.22 -17.63
C SER A 147 -8.96 5.70 -17.54
N GLU A 148 -9.96 6.58 -17.43
CA GLU A 148 -9.76 7.99 -17.13
C GLU A 148 -9.64 8.20 -15.61
N ILE A 149 -8.61 8.94 -15.20
CA ILE A 149 -8.35 9.22 -13.78
C ILE A 149 -9.03 10.53 -13.39
N VAL A 150 -9.87 10.48 -12.38
CA VAL A 150 -10.45 11.65 -11.71
C VAL A 150 -9.90 11.72 -10.29
N ASN A 151 -9.07 12.74 -10.01
CA ASN A 151 -8.52 12.91 -8.67
C ASN A 151 -9.56 13.55 -7.75
N TYR A 152 -9.64 13.04 -6.52
CA TYR A 152 -10.30 13.73 -5.41
C TYR A 152 -9.26 14.15 -4.36
N ASN A 153 -9.48 15.31 -3.76
CA ASN A 153 -8.49 15.91 -2.88
C ASN A 153 -8.63 15.40 -1.45
N LEU A 154 -7.48 15.04 -0.87
CA LEU A 154 -7.31 14.89 0.57
C LEU A 154 -6.51 16.10 1.06
N ARG A 155 -6.98 16.75 2.13
CA ARG A 155 -6.37 17.96 2.68
C ARG A 155 -6.19 17.85 4.19
N GLU A 156 -5.17 18.54 4.70
CA GLU A 156 -4.84 18.54 6.11
C GLU A 156 -5.96 19.11 6.97
N ASP A 157 -6.59 20.20 6.52
CA ASP A 157 -7.72 20.87 7.19
C ASP A 157 -8.99 20.03 7.28
N ASN A 158 -9.10 18.97 6.45
CA ASN A 158 -10.18 17.96 6.50
C ASN A 158 -9.68 16.60 7.03
N GLY A 159 -8.59 16.59 7.81
CA GLY A 159 -8.04 15.35 8.37
C GLY A 159 -7.65 14.29 7.34
N TRP A 160 -7.29 14.71 6.13
CA TRP A 160 -6.95 13.83 5.00
C TRP A 160 -8.08 12.86 4.62
N GLN A 161 -9.33 13.28 4.79
CA GLN A 161 -10.52 12.55 4.34
C GLN A 161 -11.05 13.11 3.03
N PRO A 162 -11.81 12.31 2.23
CA PRO A 162 -12.54 12.83 1.07
C PRO A 162 -13.51 13.95 1.49
N ASP A 163 -13.56 15.00 0.70
CA ASP A 163 -14.60 16.02 0.83
C ASP A 163 -15.83 15.58 0.02
N PHE A 164 -16.84 15.08 0.72
CA PHE A 164 -18.05 14.57 0.07
C PHE A 164 -18.86 15.67 -0.61
N GLU A 165 -18.78 16.94 -0.15
CA GLU A 165 -19.42 18.04 -0.83
C GLU A 165 -18.75 18.36 -2.18
N GLU A 166 -17.43 18.25 -2.26
CA GLU A 166 -16.70 18.35 -3.54
C GLU A 166 -17.04 17.17 -4.45
N LEU A 167 -17.05 15.94 -3.92
CA LEU A 167 -17.38 14.74 -4.70
C LEU A 167 -18.78 14.80 -5.29
N GLU A 168 -19.76 15.28 -4.55
CA GLU A 168 -21.15 15.41 -5.01
C GLU A 168 -21.32 16.46 -6.13
N LYS A 169 -20.37 17.38 -6.30
CA LYS A 169 -20.39 18.37 -7.40
C LYS A 169 -19.73 17.87 -8.69
N MET A 170 -19.06 16.70 -8.63
CA MET A 170 -18.42 16.11 -9.80
C MET A 170 -19.44 15.43 -10.72
N ASP A 171 -19.12 15.33 -12.01
CA ASP A 171 -19.83 14.41 -12.91
C ASP A 171 -19.38 12.97 -12.64
N LEU A 172 -20.22 12.22 -11.96
CA LEU A 172 -19.96 10.84 -11.56
C LEU A 172 -20.58 9.80 -12.52
N SER A 173 -21.20 10.24 -13.62
CA SER A 173 -21.95 9.36 -14.54
C SER A 173 -21.12 8.23 -15.15
N ARG A 174 -19.83 8.44 -15.35
CA ARG A 174 -18.88 7.45 -15.89
C ARG A 174 -17.97 6.81 -14.83
N VAL A 175 -18.09 7.20 -13.56
CA VAL A 175 -17.28 6.66 -12.48
C VAL A 175 -17.76 5.26 -12.11
N LYS A 176 -16.87 4.28 -12.14
CA LYS A 176 -17.13 2.87 -11.77
C LYS A 176 -16.50 2.47 -10.46
N LEU A 177 -15.35 3.06 -10.15
CA LEU A 177 -14.50 2.64 -9.05
C LEU A 177 -13.96 3.86 -8.30
N MET A 178 -13.88 3.77 -6.97
CA MET A 178 -13.19 4.72 -6.10
C MET A 178 -12.16 3.99 -5.25
N TRP A 179 -10.89 4.37 -5.40
CA TRP A 179 -9.82 3.88 -4.55
C TRP A 179 -9.74 4.70 -3.27
N THR A 180 -9.72 4.02 -2.15
CA THR A 180 -9.43 4.59 -0.81
C THR A 180 -8.33 3.77 -0.16
N ASN A 181 -7.64 4.37 0.80
CA ASN A 181 -6.60 3.69 1.56
C ASN A 181 -6.60 4.25 2.98
N TYR A 182 -7.15 3.48 3.92
CA TYR A 182 -7.20 3.85 5.34
C TYR A 182 -6.88 2.65 6.21
N PRO A 183 -5.89 2.78 7.15
CA PRO A 183 -5.06 3.98 7.40
C PRO A 183 -4.33 4.46 6.17
N ASN A 184 -4.29 5.79 5.98
CA ASN A 184 -3.86 6.39 4.72
C ASN A 184 -2.34 6.40 4.55
N MET A 185 -1.87 6.06 3.37
CA MET A 185 -0.53 6.32 2.90
C MET A 185 -0.60 7.35 1.75
N PRO A 186 0.07 8.51 1.87
CA PRO A 186 1.24 8.74 2.73
C PRO A 186 0.94 9.42 4.07
N THR A 187 -0.28 9.89 4.34
CA THR A 187 -0.58 10.89 5.37
C THR A 187 -0.65 10.33 6.81
N GLY A 188 -0.81 9.02 6.97
CA GLY A 188 -0.99 8.40 8.28
C GLY A 188 -2.35 8.64 8.93
N ALA A 189 -3.30 9.26 8.22
CA ALA A 189 -4.66 9.46 8.73
C ALA A 189 -5.36 8.11 8.97
N ASN A 190 -5.93 7.94 10.16
CA ASN A 190 -6.63 6.71 10.52
C ASN A 190 -8.07 6.70 9.97
N ALA A 191 -8.62 5.51 9.84
CA ALA A 191 -10.04 5.33 9.55
C ALA A 191 -10.90 5.70 10.76
N THR A 192 -12.12 6.17 10.50
CA THR A 192 -13.19 6.28 11.48
C THR A 192 -14.44 5.56 10.95
N MET A 193 -15.31 5.11 11.83
CA MET A 193 -16.57 4.51 11.40
C MET A 193 -17.41 5.50 10.61
N GLU A 194 -17.44 6.77 11.04
CA GLU A 194 -18.15 7.83 10.32
C GLU A 194 -17.67 7.99 8.87
N LEU A 195 -16.33 7.96 8.65
CA LEU A 195 -15.77 7.99 7.30
C LEU A 195 -16.25 6.81 6.47
N TYR A 196 -16.20 5.60 7.04
CA TYR A 196 -16.63 4.40 6.32
C TYR A 196 -18.14 4.40 6.03
N GLU A 197 -18.97 4.88 6.96
CA GLU A 197 -20.41 5.05 6.74
C GLU A 197 -20.70 6.03 5.59
N LYS A 198 -19.99 7.18 5.55
CA LYS A 198 -20.10 8.14 4.45
C LYS A 198 -19.66 7.53 3.11
N LEU A 199 -18.56 6.78 3.08
CA LEU A 199 -18.09 6.10 1.88
C LEU A 199 -19.11 5.08 1.37
N VAL A 200 -19.67 4.25 2.24
CA VAL A 200 -20.68 3.26 1.86
C VAL A 200 -21.97 3.93 1.36
N ALA A 201 -22.41 5.00 2.02
CA ALA A 201 -23.57 5.78 1.57
C ALA A 201 -23.33 6.39 0.18
N PHE A 202 -22.16 6.98 -0.05
CA PHE A 202 -21.74 7.52 -1.34
C PHE A 202 -21.69 6.45 -2.44
N ALA A 203 -21.09 5.30 -2.15
CA ALA A 203 -21.00 4.18 -3.07
C ALA A 203 -22.41 3.72 -3.55
N ARG A 204 -23.32 3.55 -2.62
CA ARG A 204 -24.70 3.13 -2.90
C ARG A 204 -25.48 4.19 -3.70
N LYS A 205 -25.35 5.46 -3.31
CA LYS A 205 -26.04 6.56 -3.97
C LYS A 205 -25.65 6.68 -5.45
N HIS A 206 -24.38 6.51 -5.76
CA HIS A 206 -23.83 6.72 -7.10
C HIS A 206 -23.56 5.43 -7.87
N ASN A 207 -23.88 4.26 -7.30
CA ASN A 207 -23.61 2.95 -7.90
C ASN A 207 -22.13 2.76 -8.27
N ILE A 208 -21.23 3.15 -7.36
CA ILE A 208 -19.77 3.09 -7.50
C ILE A 208 -19.23 2.01 -6.56
N VAL A 209 -18.27 1.22 -7.03
CA VAL A 209 -17.54 0.27 -6.17
C VAL A 209 -16.42 1.00 -5.45
N ILE A 210 -16.39 0.94 -4.12
CA ILE A 210 -15.26 1.43 -3.33
C ILE A 210 -14.30 0.28 -3.03
N VAL A 211 -13.01 0.51 -3.28
CA VAL A 211 -11.94 -0.41 -2.87
C VAL A 211 -11.08 0.27 -1.81
N ASN A 212 -11.17 -0.24 -0.59
CA ASN A 212 -10.32 0.22 0.52
C ASN A 212 -9.08 -0.67 0.64
N ASP A 213 -7.92 -0.12 0.35
CA ASP A 213 -6.62 -0.80 0.54
C ASP A 213 -6.17 -0.60 1.98
N ASN A 214 -6.17 -1.67 2.78
CA ASN A 214 -5.99 -1.64 4.24
C ASN A 214 -4.76 -2.45 4.73
N PRO A 215 -3.54 -2.23 4.21
CA PRO A 215 -2.36 -2.99 4.62
C PRO A 215 -1.73 -2.49 5.93
N TYR A 216 -2.11 -1.31 6.42
CA TYR A 216 -1.45 -0.64 7.55
C TYR A 216 -2.25 -0.68 8.85
N SER A 217 -3.41 -1.33 8.86
CA SER A 217 -4.40 -1.22 9.95
C SER A 217 -3.90 -1.62 11.34
N LEU A 218 -2.89 -2.48 11.44
CA LEU A 218 -2.34 -2.91 12.73
C LEU A 218 -1.14 -2.08 13.21
N ILE A 219 -0.50 -1.31 12.30
CA ILE A 219 0.77 -0.65 12.62
C ILE A 219 0.50 0.68 13.35
N LEU A 220 1.00 0.80 14.57
CA LEU A 220 0.76 1.94 15.47
C LEU A 220 -0.73 2.26 15.66
N ASN A 221 -1.59 1.27 15.50
CA ASN A 221 -3.03 1.44 15.58
C ASN A 221 -3.66 0.42 16.52
N LYS A 222 -4.11 0.88 17.69
CA LYS A 222 -4.73 0.04 18.73
C LYS A 222 -6.19 -0.28 18.47
N LYS A 223 -6.84 0.39 17.51
CA LYS A 223 -8.25 0.20 17.18
C LYS A 223 -8.41 0.07 15.67
N PRO A 224 -7.94 -1.03 15.08
CA PRO A 224 -8.08 -1.25 13.65
C PRO A 224 -9.55 -1.39 13.26
N LEU A 225 -9.90 -0.82 12.10
CA LEU A 225 -11.24 -0.86 11.52
C LEU A 225 -11.19 -1.43 10.10
N SER A 226 -12.27 -2.07 9.69
CA SER A 226 -12.53 -2.49 8.33
C SER A 226 -13.74 -1.72 7.77
N ILE A 227 -13.71 -1.35 6.49
CA ILE A 227 -14.88 -0.78 5.83
C ILE A 227 -16.05 -1.77 5.84
N LEU A 228 -15.76 -3.07 5.90
CA LEU A 228 -16.76 -4.13 5.98
C LEU A 228 -17.47 -4.18 7.34
N ASN A 229 -17.07 -3.38 8.34
CA ASN A 229 -17.83 -3.18 9.58
C ASN A 229 -19.14 -2.43 9.34
N VAL A 230 -19.23 -1.62 8.27
CA VAL A 230 -20.45 -0.88 7.98
C VAL A 230 -21.52 -1.83 7.44
N PRO A 231 -22.76 -1.82 7.99
CA PRO A 231 -23.84 -2.66 7.49
C PRO A 231 -24.09 -2.45 6.00
N GLY A 232 -24.10 -3.54 5.24
CA GLY A 232 -24.28 -3.54 3.78
C GLY A 232 -23.07 -3.08 2.97
N ALA A 233 -21.91 -2.85 3.57
CA ALA A 233 -20.69 -2.51 2.84
C ALA A 233 -20.30 -3.57 1.81
N LYS A 234 -20.48 -4.86 2.11
CA LYS A 234 -20.17 -5.93 1.16
C LYS A 234 -20.89 -5.81 -0.19
N GLU A 235 -22.04 -5.12 -0.25
CA GLU A 235 -22.80 -4.92 -1.49
C GLU A 235 -22.10 -4.00 -2.50
N CYS A 236 -21.24 -3.09 -2.04
CA CYS A 236 -20.60 -2.06 -2.86
C CYS A 236 -19.11 -1.82 -2.55
N CYS A 237 -18.55 -2.53 -1.58
CA CYS A 237 -17.15 -2.34 -1.17
C CYS A 237 -16.34 -3.62 -1.31
N ILE A 238 -15.06 -3.43 -1.65
CA ILE A 238 -14.00 -4.44 -1.62
C ILE A 238 -12.94 -3.95 -0.66
N GLU A 239 -12.46 -4.78 0.24
CA GLU A 239 -11.31 -4.45 1.07
C GLU A 239 -10.12 -5.32 0.73
N PHE A 240 -8.95 -4.70 0.54
CA PHE A 240 -7.68 -5.39 0.44
C PHE A 240 -6.97 -5.43 1.78
N ASN A 241 -6.27 -6.52 2.04
CA ASN A 241 -5.30 -6.61 3.10
C ASN A 241 -4.03 -7.30 2.62
N SER A 242 -2.91 -7.06 3.30
CA SER A 242 -1.61 -7.57 2.86
C SER A 242 -0.75 -7.95 4.05
N MET A 243 -0.14 -9.12 3.98
CA MET A 243 0.88 -9.56 4.94
C MET A 243 2.21 -8.82 4.79
N SER A 244 2.39 -8.07 3.69
CA SER A 244 3.63 -7.34 3.42
C SER A 244 4.04 -6.38 4.53
N LYS A 245 3.08 -5.87 5.30
CA LYS A 245 3.31 -4.85 6.33
C LYS A 245 3.16 -5.42 7.73
N SER A 246 1.96 -5.83 8.09
CA SER A 246 1.62 -6.31 9.43
C SER A 246 2.31 -7.62 9.85
N HIS A 247 2.84 -8.40 8.90
CA HIS A 247 3.49 -9.69 9.16
C HIS A 247 4.96 -9.72 8.72
N ASN A 248 5.53 -8.57 8.32
CA ASN A 248 6.92 -8.48 7.84
C ASN A 248 7.22 -9.40 6.65
N MET A 249 6.26 -9.56 5.73
CA MET A 249 6.35 -10.51 4.62
C MET A 249 6.27 -9.84 3.22
N PRO A 250 6.98 -8.70 2.97
CA PRO A 250 6.84 -8.01 1.68
C PRO A 250 7.32 -8.85 0.49
N GLY A 251 8.37 -9.64 0.65
CA GLY A 251 8.93 -10.52 -0.39
C GLY A 251 8.11 -11.78 -0.63
N TRP A 252 7.24 -12.17 0.29
CA TRP A 252 6.45 -13.40 0.19
C TRP A 252 5.26 -13.29 -0.74
N ARG A 253 4.84 -12.07 -1.06
CA ARG A 253 3.75 -11.77 -1.99
C ARG A 253 2.43 -12.43 -1.59
N VAL A 254 1.98 -12.23 -0.37
CA VAL A 254 0.68 -12.71 0.14
C VAL A 254 -0.20 -11.53 0.52
N GLY A 255 -1.41 -11.53 0.03
CA GLY A 255 -2.49 -10.60 0.36
C GLY A 255 -3.84 -11.28 0.14
N LEU A 256 -4.88 -10.52 0.36
CA LEU A 256 -6.26 -10.95 0.13
C LEU A 256 -7.13 -9.79 -0.31
N LEU A 257 -8.23 -10.09 -0.95
CA LEU A 257 -9.41 -9.25 -0.99
C LEU A 257 -10.58 -9.93 -0.28
N ALA A 258 -11.42 -9.12 0.34
CA ALA A 258 -12.64 -9.54 1.00
C ALA A 258 -13.82 -8.69 0.52
N THR A 259 -14.92 -9.34 0.13
CA THR A 259 -16.14 -8.70 -0.37
C THR A 259 -17.28 -9.74 -0.44
N ASN A 260 -18.38 -9.44 -1.15
CA ASN A 260 -19.44 -10.42 -1.40
C ASN A 260 -19.02 -11.51 -2.41
N ALA A 261 -19.73 -12.63 -2.37
CA ALA A 261 -19.45 -13.78 -3.22
C ALA A 261 -19.53 -13.48 -4.73
N GLN A 262 -20.42 -12.61 -5.16
CA GLN A 262 -20.58 -12.26 -6.57
C GLN A 262 -19.37 -11.48 -7.11
N PHE A 263 -18.85 -10.51 -6.33
CA PHE A 263 -17.66 -9.75 -6.72
C PHE A 263 -16.43 -10.65 -6.75
N VAL A 264 -16.27 -11.53 -5.76
CA VAL A 264 -15.20 -12.55 -5.75
C VAL A 264 -15.25 -13.38 -7.03
N GLN A 265 -16.42 -13.87 -7.45
CA GLN A 265 -16.56 -14.65 -8.68
C GLN A 265 -16.15 -13.88 -9.93
N TRP A 266 -16.53 -12.60 -10.05
CA TRP A 266 -16.12 -11.77 -11.21
C TRP A 266 -14.62 -11.53 -11.25
N ILE A 267 -14.03 -11.22 -10.12
CA ILE A 267 -12.58 -11.02 -9.99
C ILE A 267 -11.83 -12.32 -10.27
N LEU A 268 -12.33 -13.45 -9.75
CA LEU A 268 -11.74 -14.78 -9.98
C LEU A 268 -11.73 -15.18 -11.47
N LYS A 269 -12.77 -14.81 -12.24
CA LYS A 269 -12.78 -15.03 -13.69
C LYS A 269 -11.62 -14.34 -14.38
N ILE A 270 -11.25 -13.14 -13.97
CA ILE A 270 -10.08 -12.43 -14.48
C ILE A 270 -8.80 -13.12 -13.99
N LYS A 271 -8.67 -13.30 -12.67
CA LYS A 271 -7.46 -13.83 -12.04
C LYS A 271 -7.08 -15.21 -12.60
N SER A 272 -8.03 -16.11 -12.76
CA SER A 272 -7.77 -17.47 -13.26
C SER A 272 -7.28 -17.54 -14.71
N ASN A 273 -7.42 -16.47 -15.49
CA ASN A 273 -6.86 -16.33 -16.82
C ASN A 273 -5.47 -15.66 -16.86
N ILE A 274 -4.98 -15.16 -15.73
CA ILE A 274 -3.73 -14.41 -15.62
C ILE A 274 -2.68 -15.24 -14.85
N ASP A 275 -3.10 -15.91 -13.77
CA ASP A 275 -2.20 -16.67 -12.91
C ASP A 275 -2.85 -17.99 -12.41
N SER A 276 -2.04 -18.76 -11.69
CA SER A 276 -2.45 -19.96 -10.97
C SER A 276 -2.30 -19.73 -9.46
N GLY A 277 -2.80 -20.67 -8.65
CA GLY A 277 -2.61 -20.64 -7.20
C GLY A 277 -1.12 -20.68 -6.81
N THR A 278 -0.78 -19.96 -5.75
CA THR A 278 0.60 -19.88 -5.24
C THR A 278 1.06 -21.21 -4.63
N PHE A 279 2.36 -21.38 -4.52
CA PHE A 279 3.01 -22.56 -3.97
C PHE A 279 2.41 -22.98 -2.63
N ARG A 280 1.99 -24.26 -2.49
CA ARG A 280 1.24 -24.74 -1.31
C ARG A 280 1.96 -24.50 0.02
N PRO A 281 3.27 -24.78 0.18
CA PRO A 281 4.00 -24.45 1.39
C PRO A 281 3.95 -22.99 1.79
N LEU A 282 3.98 -22.06 0.82
CA LEU A 282 3.81 -20.63 1.07
C LEU A 282 2.42 -20.32 1.62
N GLN A 283 1.38 -20.94 1.09
CA GLN A 283 0.01 -20.76 1.57
C GLN A 283 -0.18 -21.30 3.00
N LEU A 284 0.42 -22.43 3.32
CA LEU A 284 0.38 -23.02 4.68
C LEU A 284 1.16 -22.15 5.69
N ALA A 285 2.32 -21.63 5.29
CA ALA A 285 3.09 -20.72 6.13
C ALA A 285 2.35 -19.37 6.34
N ALA A 286 1.67 -18.87 5.32
CA ALA A 286 0.82 -17.69 5.44
C ALA A 286 -0.37 -17.94 6.38
N ALA A 287 -1.00 -19.12 6.32
CA ALA A 287 -2.06 -19.51 7.26
C ALA A 287 -1.53 -19.53 8.71
N GLN A 288 -0.30 -20.03 8.92
CA GLN A 288 0.36 -19.97 10.25
C GLN A 288 0.59 -18.52 10.67
N ALA A 289 1.06 -17.66 9.79
CA ALA A 289 1.32 -16.26 10.13
C ALA A 289 0.05 -15.50 10.54
N TYR A 290 -1.10 -15.76 9.93
CA TYR A 290 -2.40 -15.21 10.39
C TYR A 290 -2.77 -15.68 11.80
N ASN A 291 -2.20 -16.78 12.29
CA ASN A 291 -2.41 -17.32 13.63
C ASN A 291 -1.32 -16.92 14.62
N ASN A 292 -0.39 -16.04 14.27
CA ASN A 292 0.58 -15.50 15.22
C ASN A 292 -0.10 -14.96 16.47
N SER A 293 0.61 -15.05 17.61
CA SER A 293 0.09 -14.62 18.92
C SER A 293 -0.16 -13.10 18.95
N MET A 294 -0.99 -12.67 19.89
CA MET A 294 -1.25 -11.24 20.11
C MET A 294 0.02 -10.51 20.58
N GLU A 295 0.85 -11.18 21.37
CA GLU A 295 2.14 -10.65 21.86
C GLU A 295 3.10 -10.41 20.70
N TRP A 296 3.17 -11.33 19.73
CA TRP A 296 3.96 -11.12 18.53
C TRP A 296 3.48 -9.88 17.75
N HIS A 297 2.17 -9.75 17.56
CA HIS A 297 1.60 -8.60 16.85
C HIS A 297 1.83 -7.29 17.61
N GLU A 298 1.70 -7.28 18.94
CA GLU A 298 1.95 -6.08 19.75
C GLU A 298 3.40 -5.60 19.60
N GLU A 299 4.38 -6.50 19.72
CA GLU A 299 5.78 -6.11 19.53
C GLU A 299 6.10 -5.73 18.07
N ALA A 300 5.69 -6.55 17.09
CA ALA A 300 6.04 -6.33 15.70
C ALA A 300 5.35 -5.10 15.08
N ASN A 301 4.13 -4.76 15.50
CA ASN A 301 3.36 -3.68 14.88
C ASN A 301 3.24 -2.42 15.74
N ILE A 302 3.40 -2.52 17.06
CA ILE A 302 3.32 -1.39 17.97
C ILE A 302 4.67 -1.11 18.63
N GLY A 303 5.28 -2.08 19.29
CA GLY A 303 6.50 -1.90 20.07
C GLY A 303 7.65 -1.34 19.25
N VAL A 304 8.08 -2.07 18.22
CA VAL A 304 9.19 -1.67 17.35
C VAL A 304 8.89 -0.33 16.66
N TYR A 305 7.72 -0.18 16.06
CA TYR A 305 7.38 1.05 15.34
C TYR A 305 7.21 2.26 16.25
N SER A 306 6.80 2.09 17.52
CA SER A 306 6.74 3.18 18.51
C SER A 306 8.12 3.75 18.83
N ARG A 307 9.12 2.89 19.03
CA ARG A 307 10.51 3.32 19.27
C ARG A 307 11.09 4.06 18.05
N ARG A 308 10.89 3.52 16.85
CA ARG A 308 11.32 4.14 15.59
C ARG A 308 10.64 5.47 15.31
N ARG A 309 9.35 5.57 15.66
CA ARG A 309 8.58 6.79 15.48
C ARG A 309 9.13 7.94 16.31
N GLN A 310 9.53 7.71 17.56
CA GLN A 310 10.14 8.75 18.40
C GLN A 310 11.34 9.40 17.70
N LEU A 311 12.25 8.60 17.13
CA LEU A 311 13.41 9.10 16.37
C LEU A 311 12.98 9.85 15.09
N ALA A 312 11.99 9.33 14.36
CA ALA A 312 11.50 9.98 13.16
C ALA A 312 10.81 11.32 13.46
N GLU A 313 10.09 11.44 14.58
CA GLU A 313 9.51 12.70 15.04
C GLU A 313 10.59 13.72 15.42
N GLU A 314 11.70 13.28 16.04
CA GLU A 314 12.84 14.17 16.31
C GLU A 314 13.49 14.64 15.01
N ILE A 315 13.61 13.78 13.99
CA ILE A 315 14.07 14.18 12.66
C ILE A 315 13.14 15.24 12.08
N MET A 316 11.82 15.05 12.13
CA MET A 316 10.83 16.04 11.64
C MET A 316 10.98 17.38 12.35
N ARG A 317 11.12 17.38 13.70
CA ARG A 317 11.32 18.62 14.50
C ARG A 317 12.64 19.30 14.15
N THR A 318 13.73 18.54 13.97
CA THR A 318 15.03 19.09 13.57
C THR A 318 14.98 19.75 12.19
N LEU A 319 14.20 19.18 11.26
CA LEU A 319 13.95 19.77 9.94
C LEU A 319 12.96 20.95 9.97
N GLY A 320 12.40 21.31 11.13
CA GLY A 320 11.39 22.36 11.28
C GLY A 320 10.02 22.00 10.70
N CYS A 321 9.75 20.71 10.45
CA CYS A 321 8.49 20.26 9.90
C CYS A 321 7.38 20.18 10.97
N SER A 322 6.16 20.55 10.59
CA SER A 322 4.96 20.30 11.38
C SER A 322 4.30 18.98 10.99
N PHE A 323 3.75 18.25 11.95
CA PHE A 323 3.09 16.97 11.70
C PHE A 323 2.06 16.66 12.80
N ASP A 324 1.05 15.86 12.47
CA ASP A 324 0.10 15.33 13.44
C ASP A 324 0.73 14.15 14.19
N THR A 325 0.67 14.18 15.51
CA THR A 325 1.17 13.10 16.38
C THR A 325 0.23 11.89 16.46
N ASN A 326 -0.99 11.96 15.93
CA ASN A 326 -1.96 10.88 15.93
C ASN A 326 -1.90 9.99 14.67
N GLN A 327 -0.93 10.23 13.77
CA GLN A 327 -0.75 9.39 12.58
C GLN A 327 -0.50 7.94 12.98
N VAL A 328 -1.02 7.02 12.16
CA VAL A 328 -0.82 5.57 12.29
C VAL A 328 -0.15 5.02 11.04
N GLY A 329 0.19 3.72 11.04
CA GLY A 329 0.92 3.11 9.94
C GLY A 329 2.44 3.28 10.07
N MET A 330 3.17 2.92 9.02
CA MET A 330 4.63 2.82 9.05
C MET A 330 5.33 4.05 8.46
N PHE A 331 4.64 5.16 8.34
CA PHE A 331 5.18 6.41 7.78
C PHE A 331 4.84 7.57 8.69
N LEU A 332 5.73 8.56 8.69
CA LEU A 332 5.46 9.86 9.27
C LEU A 332 5.42 10.90 8.15
N TRP A 333 4.33 11.65 8.09
CA TRP A 333 4.04 12.68 7.10
C TRP A 333 4.11 14.05 7.76
N GLY A 334 4.93 14.95 7.22
CA GLY A 334 5.11 16.28 7.81
C GLY A 334 5.21 17.36 6.75
N ARG A 335 4.64 18.53 7.07
CA ARG A 335 4.70 19.74 6.27
C ARG A 335 6.02 20.45 6.51
N ILE A 336 6.72 20.80 5.43
CA ILE A 336 7.99 21.53 5.49
C ILE A 336 7.76 23.00 5.93
N PRO A 337 8.78 23.65 6.58
CA PRO A 337 8.70 25.04 6.95
C PRO A 337 8.63 25.97 5.73
N GLU A 338 8.04 27.14 5.90
CA GLU A 338 7.87 28.13 4.82
C GLU A 338 9.19 28.76 4.35
N SER A 339 10.30 28.51 5.07
CA SER A 339 11.66 28.94 4.67
C SER A 339 12.18 28.25 3.43
N TYR A 340 11.64 27.08 3.05
CA TYR A 340 11.95 26.40 1.81
C TYR A 340 10.90 26.70 0.74
N ASN A 341 11.34 27.00 -0.47
CA ASN A 341 10.43 27.31 -1.60
C ASN A 341 9.56 26.10 -1.96
N ASP A 342 10.16 24.91 -1.99
CA ASP A 342 9.49 23.65 -2.25
C ASP A 342 10.12 22.48 -1.46
N VAL A 343 9.46 21.32 -1.53
CA VAL A 343 9.91 20.14 -0.81
C VAL A 343 11.19 19.53 -1.40
N GLU A 344 11.45 19.75 -2.68
CA GLU A 344 12.62 19.20 -3.35
C GLU A 344 13.90 19.88 -2.84
N GLU A 345 13.86 21.21 -2.61
CA GLU A 345 14.95 21.95 -1.99
C GLU A 345 15.40 21.35 -0.65
N LEU A 346 14.44 21.04 0.23
CA LEU A 346 14.74 20.41 1.51
C LEU A 346 15.28 18.98 1.35
N THR A 347 14.62 18.16 0.53
CA THR A 347 15.00 16.75 0.41
C THR A 347 16.33 16.55 -0.30
N GLU A 348 16.67 17.40 -1.29
CA GLU A 348 17.98 17.40 -1.93
C GLU A 348 19.08 17.86 -0.97
N LYS A 349 18.85 18.92 -0.19
CA LYS A 349 19.79 19.34 0.86
C LYS A 349 20.09 18.19 1.81
N VAL A 350 19.06 17.53 2.34
CA VAL A 350 19.23 16.40 3.26
C VAL A 350 19.94 15.21 2.60
N LEU A 351 19.64 14.93 1.33
CA LEU A 351 20.30 13.83 0.60
C LEU A 351 21.79 14.10 0.39
N HIS A 352 22.15 15.30 -0.06
CA HIS A 352 23.51 15.59 -0.48
C HIS A 352 24.44 16.02 0.69
N GLU A 353 23.92 16.73 1.68
CA GLU A 353 24.70 17.22 2.81
C GLU A 353 24.71 16.23 3.98
N ALA A 354 23.52 15.70 4.39
CA ALA A 354 23.42 14.73 5.47
C ALA A 354 23.55 13.27 5.01
N ARG A 355 23.47 13.01 3.68
CA ARG A 355 23.45 11.65 3.12
C ARG A 355 22.30 10.81 3.69
N VAL A 356 21.13 11.42 3.77
CA VAL A 356 19.88 10.79 4.19
C VAL A 356 18.82 11.00 3.13
N PHE A 357 18.27 9.92 2.61
CA PHE A 357 17.18 9.99 1.62
C PHE A 357 15.83 10.00 2.33
N ILE A 358 15.09 11.09 2.16
CA ILE A 358 13.70 11.29 2.60
C ILE A 358 12.81 11.47 1.37
N THR A 359 11.60 10.93 1.42
CA THR A 359 10.69 10.97 0.27
C THR A 359 9.97 12.31 0.16
N PRO A 360 10.11 13.06 -0.95
CA PRO A 360 9.29 14.25 -1.19
C PRO A 360 7.84 13.88 -1.47
N GLY A 361 6.91 14.64 -0.92
CA GLY A 361 5.49 14.29 -0.94
C GLY A 361 4.81 14.46 -2.29
N PHE A 362 5.33 15.25 -3.22
CA PHE A 362 4.74 15.44 -4.54
C PHE A 362 4.65 14.14 -5.36
N ILE A 363 5.46 13.12 -5.02
CA ILE A 363 5.40 11.82 -5.71
C ILE A 363 4.07 11.09 -5.48
N PHE A 364 3.34 11.48 -4.45
CA PHE A 364 2.02 10.95 -4.11
C PHE A 364 0.87 11.76 -4.69
N GLY A 365 1.17 12.92 -5.27
CA GLY A 365 0.19 13.83 -5.86
C GLY A 365 0.45 15.30 -5.54
N SER A 366 -0.27 16.19 -6.22
CA SER A 366 -0.04 17.63 -6.14
C SER A 366 -0.25 18.21 -4.73
N ASN A 367 -1.15 17.62 -3.92
CA ASN A 367 -1.39 18.07 -2.54
C ASN A 367 -0.26 17.65 -1.59
N GLY A 368 0.71 16.85 -2.05
CA GLY A 368 1.93 16.52 -1.32
C GLY A 368 3.09 17.50 -1.50
N LYS A 369 2.96 18.56 -2.31
CA LYS A 369 4.08 19.46 -2.68
C LYS A 369 4.78 20.16 -1.53
N ARG A 370 4.10 20.33 -0.39
CA ARG A 370 4.66 20.95 0.82
C ARG A 370 4.99 19.94 1.92
N TYR A 371 5.06 18.64 1.61
CA TYR A 371 5.21 17.59 2.61
C TYR A 371 6.38 16.67 2.31
N ILE A 372 6.94 16.08 3.37
CA ILE A 372 7.87 14.96 3.28
C ILE A 372 7.26 13.73 3.96
N ARG A 373 7.73 12.56 3.55
CA ARG A 373 7.39 11.28 4.18
C ARG A 373 8.65 10.58 4.68
N ILE A 374 8.70 10.26 5.98
CA ILE A 374 9.74 9.41 6.58
C ILE A 374 9.17 8.01 6.78
N SER A 375 9.91 7.00 6.34
CA SER A 375 9.60 5.59 6.59
C SER A 375 10.16 5.15 7.94
N LEU A 376 9.36 4.41 8.71
CA LEU A 376 9.75 3.78 9.97
C LEU A 376 10.35 2.37 9.77
N CYS A 377 10.68 2.00 8.52
CA CYS A 377 11.18 0.65 8.21
C CYS A 377 12.70 0.50 8.40
N ALA A 378 13.42 1.56 8.73
CA ALA A 378 14.86 1.47 9.07
C ALA A 378 15.04 1.09 10.54
N LYS A 379 16.13 0.38 10.84
CA LYS A 379 16.53 0.05 12.22
C LYS A 379 16.71 1.31 13.07
N GLU A 380 16.49 1.18 14.38
CA GLU A 380 16.62 2.29 15.34
C GLU A 380 17.98 2.96 15.26
N GLU A 381 19.08 2.17 15.14
CA GLU A 381 20.44 2.71 15.00
C GLU A 381 20.61 3.57 13.74
N LYS A 382 19.94 3.18 12.64
CA LYS A 382 19.99 3.94 11.40
C LYS A 382 19.16 5.23 11.46
N LEU A 383 18.04 5.21 12.16
CA LEU A 383 17.23 6.41 12.42
C LEU A 383 18.00 7.38 13.33
N ALA A 384 18.65 6.88 14.39
CA ALA A 384 19.49 7.69 15.28
C ALA A 384 20.70 8.29 14.53
N GLU A 385 21.38 7.50 13.70
CA GLU A 385 22.48 7.97 12.86
C GLU A 385 22.00 9.06 11.87
N ALA A 386 20.83 8.87 11.24
CA ALA A 386 20.24 9.86 10.34
C ALA A 386 19.92 11.18 11.07
N LEU A 387 19.37 11.08 12.28
CA LEU A 387 19.09 12.25 13.13
C LEU A 387 20.36 13.06 13.42
N GLU A 388 21.45 12.41 13.84
CA GLU A 388 22.71 13.12 14.13
C GLU A 388 23.33 13.75 12.86
N ARG A 389 23.25 13.08 11.71
CA ARG A 389 23.71 13.65 10.44
C ARG A 389 22.87 14.89 10.03
N ILE A 390 21.56 14.85 10.23
CA ILE A 390 20.66 15.97 9.93
C ILE A 390 20.91 17.14 10.87
N LYS A 391 21.12 16.90 12.18
CA LYS A 391 21.50 17.96 13.14
C LYS A 391 22.79 18.68 12.73
N GLY A 392 23.70 18.00 12.05
CA GLY A 392 24.98 18.58 11.61
C GLY A 392 24.85 19.55 10.44
N ILE A 393 23.70 19.62 9.76
CA ILE A 393 23.47 20.48 8.58
C ILE A 393 22.37 21.52 8.78
N MET A 394 21.62 21.44 9.88
CA MET A 394 20.54 22.38 10.23
C MET A 394 20.99 23.40 11.23
#